data_4d6d8ca41d4d4c8e275b813d162ce934
#
_entry.id   4d6d8ca41d4d4c8e275b813d162ce934
#
_cell.length_a   1.000
_cell.length_b   1.000
_cell.length_c   1.000
_cell.angle_alpha   90.00
_cell.angle_beta   90.00
_cell.angle_gamma   90.00
#
_symmetry.space_group_name_H-M   'P 1'
#
loop_
_entity.id
_entity.type
_entity.pdbx_description
1 polymer ?
#
loop_
_entity_poly.entity_id
_entity_poly.type
_entity_poly.pdbx_seq_one_letter_code
_entity_poly.pdbx_strand_id
1 'polypeptide(L)'
;MPARMYSSLKSYSIYSMESQIRELFEKNNIPIETQNAQEFNLYCPFHKNRNSPAFFINAKTGLWQCFNPSCGKRGNFRQLYREITGKPYGKDVRLDPIALKNEIERGFRNKGAVEELDISDVSIDYESETDISLLDPFTNRGLSLETLEYFEIGYSRVKDRVVIPVRAQDYKLVGFIGRAIHEEQEPRYLYNKGFKRADVLFNIQNAKKYESCIVVEGSVDAMMIHQAGFPNVVSTLGAQVSSNQVKILKRCFDSIIIFSDNDDAGIAMRDDIIDLCRGKEIYTVENNTGLKDPGAMTSIQIQEVINNKTHTI
;
A
#
# COMPACT_ATOMS: atom_id res chain seq x y z
N MET A 1 46.13 6.73 35.53
CA MET A 1 45.41 6.01 34.47
C MET A 1 43.95 6.48 34.51
N PRO A 2 43.43 7.19 33.52
CA PRO A 2 42.03 7.63 33.51
C PRO A 2 41.15 6.56 32.88
N ALA A 3 40.01 6.30 33.54
CA ALA A 3 38.97 5.39 33.11
C ALA A 3 38.30 5.90 31.81
N ARG A 4 38.26 5.04 30.79
CA ARG A 4 37.49 5.28 29.56
C ARG A 4 36.01 5.17 29.87
N MET A 5 35.30 6.30 29.79
CA MET A 5 33.85 6.34 29.65
C MET A 5 33.46 5.77 28.27
N TYR A 6 32.92 4.57 28.27
CA TYR A 6 32.19 4.04 27.08
C TYR A 6 30.84 4.70 27.04
N SER A 7 30.71 5.74 26.23
CA SER A 7 29.40 6.22 25.78
C SER A 7 28.77 5.15 24.89
N SER A 8 27.66 4.61 25.34
CA SER A 8 26.82 3.68 24.57
C SER A 8 26.25 4.39 23.34
N LEU A 9 26.96 4.34 22.24
CA LEU A 9 26.41 4.66 20.92
C LEU A 9 25.37 3.57 20.60
N LYS A 10 24.10 3.90 20.71
CA LYS A 10 23.03 3.12 20.10
C LYS A 10 23.33 3.08 18.60
N SER A 11 23.74 1.93 18.08
CA SER A 11 23.88 1.71 16.65
C SER A 11 22.47 1.72 16.03
N TYR A 12 22.02 2.89 15.59
CA TYR A 12 20.87 2.98 14.72
C TYR A 12 21.24 2.37 13.37
N SER A 13 20.46 1.43 12.90
CA SER A 13 20.58 0.90 11.54
C SER A 13 20.52 2.10 10.57
N ILE A 14 21.57 2.27 9.76
CA ILE A 14 21.75 3.41 8.84
C ILE A 14 20.62 3.49 7.77
N TYR A 15 19.74 2.50 7.74
CA TYR A 15 18.65 2.33 6.77
C TYR A 15 17.26 2.31 7.40
N SER A 16 17.07 2.70 8.65
CA SER A 16 15.73 2.79 9.24
C SER A 16 14.96 3.98 8.66
N MET A 17 13.64 3.88 8.57
CA MET A 17 12.79 5.00 8.15
C MET A 17 13.06 6.24 8.99
N GLU A 18 13.28 6.07 10.30
CA GLU A 18 13.64 7.15 11.20
C GLU A 18 14.93 7.86 10.77
N SER A 19 15.98 7.11 10.39
CA SER A 19 17.24 7.70 9.93
C SER A 19 17.09 8.47 8.61
N GLN A 20 16.26 7.95 7.70
CA GLN A 20 15.98 8.60 6.43
C GLN A 20 15.19 9.91 6.61
N ILE A 21 14.21 9.91 7.52
CA ILE A 21 13.45 11.12 7.87
C ILE A 21 14.37 12.19 8.45
N ARG A 22 15.26 11.81 9.38
CA ARG A 22 16.24 12.73 9.97
C ARG A 22 17.16 13.31 8.93
N GLU A 23 17.72 12.46 8.06
CA GLU A 23 18.61 12.87 6.99
C GLU A 23 17.92 13.86 6.03
N LEU A 24 16.67 13.60 5.66
CA LEU A 24 15.87 14.51 4.81
C LEU A 24 15.71 15.88 5.48
N PHE A 25 15.33 15.91 6.74
CA PHE A 25 15.08 17.16 7.45
C PHE A 25 16.37 17.94 7.72
N GLU A 26 17.44 17.28 8.13
CA GLU A 26 18.76 17.88 8.32
C GLU A 26 19.31 18.51 7.04
N LYS A 27 19.26 17.76 5.93
CA LYS A 27 19.75 18.24 4.63
C LYS A 27 18.97 19.44 4.07
N ASN A 28 17.70 19.60 4.48
CA ASN A 28 16.85 20.68 4.02
C ASN A 28 16.58 21.76 5.09
N ASN A 29 17.35 21.75 6.19
CA ASN A 29 17.24 22.70 7.29
C ASN A 29 15.83 22.80 7.88
N ILE A 30 15.13 21.66 8.01
CA ILE A 30 13.80 21.57 8.60
C ILE A 30 13.97 21.11 10.07
N PRO A 31 13.74 21.98 11.05
CA PRO A 31 13.92 21.62 12.45
C PRO A 31 12.81 20.69 12.94
N ILE A 32 13.20 19.67 13.71
CA ILE A 32 12.27 18.81 14.43
C ILE A 32 12.01 19.47 15.79
N GLU A 33 10.76 19.85 16.06
CA GLU A 33 10.38 20.53 17.31
C GLU A 33 10.28 19.54 18.47
N THR A 34 9.59 18.44 18.27
CA THR A 34 9.47 17.37 19.27
C THR A 34 9.52 15.99 18.61
N GLN A 35 9.95 15.02 19.39
CA GLN A 35 9.98 13.63 18.99
C GLN A 35 9.57 12.73 20.15
N ASN A 36 8.77 11.71 19.83
CA ASN A 36 8.55 10.57 20.72
C ASN A 36 9.01 9.26 20.02
N ALA A 37 8.77 8.11 20.65
CA ALA A 37 9.19 6.81 20.12
C ALA A 37 8.53 6.42 18.78
N GLN A 38 7.50 7.13 18.34
CA GLN A 38 6.70 6.79 17.18
C GLN A 38 6.61 7.91 16.14
N GLU A 39 6.78 9.17 16.53
CA GLU A 39 6.50 10.31 15.65
C GLU A 39 7.48 11.47 15.85
N PHE A 40 7.74 12.17 14.74
CA PHE A 40 8.32 13.50 14.72
C PHE A 40 7.21 14.53 14.54
N ASN A 41 7.30 15.62 15.29
CA ASN A 41 6.41 16.76 15.17
C ASN A 41 7.24 17.99 14.78
N LEU A 42 6.79 18.77 13.80
CA LEU A 42 7.49 19.94 13.29
C LEU A 42 6.54 20.97 12.68
N TYR A 43 7.06 22.15 12.42
CA TYR A 43 6.35 23.15 11.61
C TYR A 43 6.25 22.65 10.17
N CYS A 44 5.06 22.76 9.59
CA CYS A 44 4.83 22.25 8.24
C CYS A 44 5.71 22.95 7.20
N PRO A 45 6.46 22.21 6.37
CA PRO A 45 7.30 22.78 5.34
C PRO A 45 6.53 23.41 4.16
N PHE A 46 5.22 23.14 4.07
CA PHE A 46 4.39 23.51 2.90
C PHE A 46 3.58 24.78 3.08
N HIS A 47 3.56 25.39 4.28
CA HIS A 47 2.88 26.66 4.52
C HIS A 47 3.59 27.48 5.61
N LYS A 48 3.37 28.80 5.60
CA LYS A 48 4.10 29.75 6.45
C LYS A 48 3.57 29.90 7.90
N ASN A 49 2.53 29.17 8.30
CA ASN A 49 2.02 29.26 9.66
C ASN A 49 2.99 28.59 10.65
N ARG A 50 3.50 29.37 11.59
CA ARG A 50 4.44 28.94 12.64
C ARG A 50 3.90 29.13 14.05
N ASN A 51 2.58 29.26 14.21
CA ASN A 51 1.99 29.47 15.55
C ASN A 51 2.00 28.16 16.38
N SER A 52 1.89 27.01 15.70
CA SER A 52 2.00 25.70 16.35
C SER A 52 2.55 24.67 15.36
N PRO A 53 3.37 23.70 15.83
CA PRO A 53 3.81 22.59 15.00
C PRO A 53 2.60 21.68 14.71
N ALA A 54 2.21 21.62 13.44
CA ALA A 54 1.02 20.90 13.00
C ALA A 54 1.34 19.77 12.01
N PHE A 55 2.61 19.54 11.72
CA PHE A 55 3.06 18.48 10.82
C PHE A 55 3.61 17.31 11.64
N PHE A 56 3.08 16.12 11.37
CA PHE A 56 3.47 14.89 12.04
C PHE A 56 3.93 13.87 11.01
N ILE A 57 5.00 13.16 11.30
CA ILE A 57 5.46 12.03 10.50
C ILE A 57 5.81 10.85 11.42
N ASN A 58 5.28 9.69 11.08
CA ASN A 58 5.55 8.48 11.82
C ASN A 58 6.97 7.97 11.53
N ALA A 59 7.77 7.80 12.59
CA ALA A 59 9.18 7.45 12.50
C ALA A 59 9.43 6.04 11.93
N LYS A 60 8.42 5.15 11.95
CA LYS A 60 8.56 3.78 11.46
C LYS A 60 7.99 3.59 10.05
N THR A 61 6.88 4.26 9.76
CA THR A 61 6.15 4.06 8.49
C THR A 61 6.42 5.15 7.47
N GLY A 62 6.96 6.30 7.89
CA GLY A 62 7.15 7.46 7.02
C GLY A 62 5.84 8.14 6.58
N LEU A 63 4.69 7.73 7.13
CA LEU A 63 3.42 8.39 6.86
C LEU A 63 3.36 9.73 7.57
N TRP A 64 2.93 10.75 6.87
CA TRP A 64 2.88 12.11 7.38
C TRP A 64 1.57 12.81 7.07
N GLN A 65 1.22 13.78 7.91
CA GLN A 65 0.06 14.63 7.74
C GLN A 65 0.28 15.99 8.38
N CYS A 66 -0.19 17.04 7.72
CA CYS A 66 -0.37 18.35 8.31
C CYS A 66 -1.81 18.50 8.82
N PHE A 67 -1.98 18.74 10.11
CA PHE A 67 -3.29 18.94 10.74
C PHE A 67 -3.79 20.38 10.68
N ASN A 68 -3.07 21.28 10.01
CA ASN A 68 -3.60 22.63 9.75
C ASN A 68 -4.72 22.55 8.72
N PRO A 69 -5.96 23.04 9.03
CA PRO A 69 -7.10 22.92 8.13
C PRO A 69 -6.92 23.56 6.77
N SER A 70 -6.11 24.63 6.68
CA SER A 70 -5.82 25.31 5.41
C SER A 70 -4.75 24.62 4.57
N CYS A 71 -4.03 23.63 5.11
CA CYS A 71 -3.02 22.86 4.40
C CYS A 71 -3.52 21.47 4.05
N GLY A 72 -3.89 20.67 5.05
CA GLY A 72 -4.43 19.31 4.89
C GLY A 72 -3.55 18.30 4.14
N LYS A 73 -2.33 18.71 3.73
CA LYS A 73 -1.41 17.84 2.98
C LYS A 73 -1.02 16.62 3.81
N ARG A 74 -0.93 15.49 3.14
CA ARG A 74 -0.56 14.19 3.74
C ARG A 74 0.05 13.28 2.67
N GLY A 75 0.78 12.25 3.10
CA GLY A 75 1.39 11.30 2.19
C GLY A 75 2.34 10.32 2.87
N ASN A 76 3.14 9.64 2.07
CA ASN A 76 4.25 8.80 2.52
C ASN A 76 5.60 9.54 2.47
N PHE A 77 6.67 8.89 2.96
CA PHE A 77 8.00 9.50 3.01
C PHE A 77 8.54 9.92 1.65
N ARG A 78 8.26 9.16 0.59
CA ARG A 78 8.75 9.46 -0.77
C ARG A 78 8.06 10.68 -1.36
N GLN A 79 6.74 10.78 -1.16
CA GLN A 79 6.01 11.98 -1.54
C GLN A 79 6.54 13.20 -0.78
N LEU A 80 6.83 13.04 0.53
CA LEU A 80 7.46 14.08 1.33
C LEU A 80 8.82 14.50 0.78
N TYR A 81 9.65 13.52 0.45
CA TYR A 81 10.97 13.76 -0.12
C TYR A 81 10.88 14.57 -1.42
N ARG A 82 10.01 14.14 -2.35
CA ARG A 82 9.77 14.84 -3.62
C ARG A 82 9.22 16.26 -3.40
N GLU A 83 8.28 16.44 -2.51
CA GLU A 83 7.70 17.74 -2.17
C GLU A 83 8.74 18.71 -1.58
N ILE A 84 9.67 18.20 -0.77
CA ILE A 84 10.71 19.00 -0.13
C ILE A 84 11.88 19.29 -1.08
N THR A 85 12.35 18.27 -1.82
CA THR A 85 13.59 18.38 -2.61
C THR A 85 13.35 18.73 -4.07
N GLY A 86 12.12 18.57 -4.57
CA GLY A 86 11.79 18.67 -6.00
C GLY A 86 12.35 17.51 -6.84
N LYS A 87 12.92 16.49 -6.22
CA LYS A 87 13.51 15.33 -6.88
C LYS A 87 12.80 14.05 -6.45
N PRO A 88 12.70 13.05 -7.31
CA PRO A 88 12.20 11.75 -6.90
C PRO A 88 13.11 11.15 -5.81
N TYR A 89 12.57 10.30 -4.98
CA TYR A 89 13.33 9.62 -3.94
C TYR A 89 14.12 8.46 -4.56
N GLY A 90 15.38 8.72 -4.90
CA GLY A 90 16.27 7.83 -5.62
C GLY A 90 17.18 7.00 -4.73
N LYS A 91 16.66 6.29 -3.73
CA LYS A 91 17.39 5.18 -3.13
C LYS A 91 16.59 3.91 -3.33
N ASP A 92 17.32 2.84 -3.72
CA ASP A 92 16.81 1.47 -3.67
C ASP A 92 15.79 1.35 -2.56
N VAL A 93 14.56 0.99 -2.90
CA VAL A 93 13.61 0.46 -1.93
C VAL A 93 14.14 -0.92 -1.57
N ARG A 94 15.28 -0.95 -0.88
CA ARG A 94 15.62 -2.13 -0.12
C ARG A 94 14.65 -2.12 1.06
N LEU A 95 13.55 -2.83 0.88
CA LEU A 95 12.85 -3.40 2.03
C LEU A 95 13.98 -4.04 2.83
N ASP A 96 14.24 -3.57 4.07
CA ASP A 96 15.29 -4.20 4.87
C ASP A 96 14.93 -5.70 5.00
N PRO A 97 15.62 -6.62 4.29
CA PRO A 97 15.21 -8.02 4.26
C PRO A 97 15.31 -8.65 5.64
N ILE A 98 16.16 -8.11 6.51
CA ILE A 98 16.41 -8.66 7.86
C ILE A 98 15.33 -8.18 8.82
N ALA A 99 14.95 -6.90 8.81
CA ALA A 99 13.86 -6.38 9.63
C ALA A 99 12.52 -7.01 9.19
N LEU A 100 12.35 -7.15 7.89
CA LEU A 100 11.19 -7.77 7.26
C LEU A 100 11.09 -9.27 7.55
N LYS A 101 12.20 -10.01 7.43
CA LYS A 101 12.30 -11.42 7.78
C LYS A 101 11.97 -11.64 9.25
N ASN A 102 12.53 -10.83 10.15
CA ASN A 102 12.28 -10.93 11.59
C ASN A 102 10.83 -10.59 11.97
N GLU A 103 10.17 -9.68 11.26
CA GLU A 103 8.77 -9.32 11.48
C GLU A 103 7.83 -10.43 10.98
N ILE A 104 8.17 -11.06 9.86
CA ILE A 104 7.46 -12.22 9.29
C ILE A 104 7.67 -13.47 10.15
N GLU A 105 8.89 -13.79 10.57
CA GLU A 105 9.20 -14.95 11.41
C GLU A 105 8.53 -14.88 12.79
N ARG A 106 8.32 -13.70 13.34
CA ARG A 106 7.55 -13.52 14.59
C ARG A 106 6.05 -13.75 14.42
N GLY A 107 5.53 -13.57 13.20
CA GLY A 107 4.10 -13.75 12.90
C GLY A 107 3.71 -15.17 12.51
N PHE A 108 4.65 -15.99 12.04
CA PHE A 108 4.32 -17.24 11.34
C PHE A 108 5.16 -18.45 11.80
N ARG A 109 4.81 -19.02 12.93
CA ARG A 109 5.20 -20.41 13.24
C ARG A 109 4.05 -21.34 12.88
N ASN A 110 4.02 -21.92 11.64
CA ASN A 110 3.60 -23.30 11.39
C ASN A 110 3.52 -23.70 9.89
N LYS A 111 4.28 -24.73 9.57
CA LYS A 111 4.17 -25.95 8.75
C LYS A 111 3.56 -25.94 7.33
N GLY A 112 4.37 -26.41 6.38
CA GLY A 112 4.00 -26.99 5.09
C GLY A 112 4.87 -26.45 3.94
N ALA A 113 5.60 -27.33 3.24
CA ALA A 113 6.43 -26.96 2.11
C ALA A 113 5.56 -26.54 0.92
N VAL A 114 5.52 -25.25 0.65
CA VAL A 114 5.08 -24.65 -0.62
C VAL A 114 6.27 -23.82 -1.10
N GLU A 115 6.48 -23.75 -2.38
CA GLU A 115 7.51 -22.86 -2.95
C GLU A 115 7.38 -21.46 -2.34
N GLU A 116 8.41 -21.02 -1.65
CA GLU A 116 8.38 -19.80 -0.85
C GLU A 116 8.82 -18.63 -1.72
N LEU A 117 8.06 -17.55 -1.74
CA LEU A 117 8.51 -16.29 -2.29
C LEU A 117 9.58 -15.75 -1.34
N ASP A 118 10.86 -15.87 -1.73
CA ASP A 118 11.95 -15.20 -1.06
C ASP A 118 11.91 -13.73 -1.46
N ILE A 119 11.90 -12.86 -0.47
CA ILE A 119 11.82 -11.40 -0.62
C ILE A 119 13.12 -10.71 -0.28
N SER A 120 14.17 -11.49 0.03
CA SER A 120 15.47 -10.94 0.44
C SER A 120 16.15 -10.11 -0.66
N ASP A 121 15.81 -10.36 -1.92
CA ASP A 121 16.32 -9.67 -3.10
C ASP A 121 15.38 -8.60 -3.67
N VAL A 122 14.20 -8.40 -3.06
CA VAL A 122 13.20 -7.47 -3.59
C VAL A 122 13.71 -6.05 -3.51
N SER A 123 13.92 -5.46 -4.68
CA SER A 123 14.32 -4.06 -4.84
C SER A 123 13.85 -3.54 -6.19
N ILE A 124 13.71 -2.24 -6.31
CA ILE A 124 13.49 -1.54 -7.59
C ILE A 124 14.06 -0.14 -7.48
N ASP A 125 14.70 0.31 -8.53
CA ASP A 125 15.12 1.70 -8.70
C ASP A 125 14.20 2.37 -9.71
N TYR A 126 13.29 3.21 -9.21
CA TYR A 126 12.32 3.92 -10.05
C TYR A 126 12.94 5.04 -10.92
N GLU A 127 14.24 5.30 -10.80
CA GLU A 127 14.97 6.23 -11.66
C GLU A 127 15.77 5.51 -12.76
N SER A 128 16.01 4.21 -12.59
CA SER A 128 16.74 3.39 -13.57
C SER A 128 15.80 2.94 -14.69
N GLU A 129 16.09 3.31 -15.94
CA GLU A 129 15.33 2.84 -17.10
C GLU A 129 15.26 1.29 -17.16
N THR A 130 16.36 0.63 -16.79
CA THR A 130 16.42 -0.83 -16.75
C THR A 130 15.49 -1.41 -15.71
N ASP A 131 15.41 -0.81 -14.52
CA ASP A 131 14.52 -1.29 -13.46
C ASP A 131 13.06 -0.96 -13.76
N ILE A 132 12.78 0.21 -14.34
CA ILE A 132 11.44 0.59 -14.78
C ILE A 132 10.89 -0.41 -15.81
N SER A 133 11.70 -0.89 -16.74
CA SER A 133 11.28 -1.89 -17.74
C SER A 133 10.83 -3.22 -17.14
N LEU A 134 11.27 -3.56 -15.92
CA LEU A 134 10.78 -4.72 -15.19
C LEU A 134 9.32 -4.58 -14.74
N LEU A 135 8.81 -3.35 -14.72
CA LEU A 135 7.42 -3.03 -14.38
C LEU A 135 6.49 -2.93 -15.61
N ASP A 136 7.00 -3.18 -16.82
CA ASP A 136 6.22 -3.11 -18.07
C ASP A 136 4.90 -3.89 -18.03
N PRO A 137 4.81 -5.07 -17.40
CA PRO A 137 3.53 -5.78 -17.27
C PRO A 137 2.44 -4.99 -16.53
N PHE A 138 2.83 -3.95 -15.79
CA PHE A 138 1.93 -3.05 -15.05
C PHE A 138 1.76 -1.72 -15.79
N THR A 139 2.85 -1.12 -16.28
CA THR A 139 2.80 0.15 -17.01
C THR A 139 2.09 0.01 -18.36
N ASN A 140 2.27 -1.12 -19.05
CA ASN A 140 1.54 -1.47 -20.29
C ASN A 140 0.02 -1.65 -20.08
N ARG A 141 -0.43 -1.81 -18.81
CA ARG A 141 -1.85 -1.79 -18.43
C ARG A 141 -2.35 -0.41 -18.07
N GLY A 142 -1.50 0.61 -18.15
CA GLY A 142 -1.83 1.99 -17.83
C GLY A 142 -1.57 2.40 -16.38
N LEU A 143 -0.93 1.55 -15.56
CA LEU A 143 -0.49 1.96 -14.22
C LEU A 143 0.69 2.91 -14.32
N SER A 144 0.59 4.07 -13.70
CA SER A 144 1.66 5.05 -13.62
C SER A 144 2.74 4.63 -12.62
N LEU A 145 3.96 5.07 -12.86
CA LEU A 145 5.07 4.84 -11.90
C LEU A 145 4.73 5.44 -10.52
N GLU A 146 4.05 6.57 -10.47
CA GLU A 146 3.58 7.17 -9.21
C GLU A 146 2.66 6.24 -8.43
N THR A 147 1.74 5.55 -9.11
CA THR A 147 0.84 4.58 -8.48
C THR A 147 1.62 3.36 -8.00
N LEU A 148 2.54 2.83 -8.82
CA LEU A 148 3.35 1.69 -8.42
C LEU A 148 4.26 2.02 -7.22
N GLU A 149 4.84 3.20 -7.20
CA GLU A 149 5.60 3.70 -6.07
C GLU A 149 4.75 3.90 -4.81
N TYR A 150 3.52 4.43 -4.97
CA TYR A 150 2.58 4.58 -3.86
C TYR A 150 2.28 3.24 -3.17
N PHE A 151 2.13 2.17 -3.95
CA PHE A 151 1.88 0.83 -3.44
C PHE A 151 3.17 0.06 -3.08
N GLU A 152 4.33 0.73 -3.12
CA GLU A 152 5.64 0.14 -2.78
C GLU A 152 5.96 -1.11 -3.61
N ILE A 153 5.56 -1.10 -4.89
CA ILE A 153 5.80 -2.23 -5.78
C ILE A 153 7.31 -2.42 -5.97
N GLY A 154 7.76 -3.65 -5.84
CA GLY A 154 9.15 -4.02 -6.03
C GLY A 154 9.31 -5.13 -7.06
N TYR A 155 10.55 -5.59 -7.25
CA TYR A 155 10.88 -6.69 -8.14
C TYR A 155 11.86 -7.66 -7.47
N SER A 156 11.59 -8.95 -7.56
CA SER A 156 12.49 -10.01 -7.15
C SER A 156 13.22 -10.56 -8.37
N ARG A 157 14.53 -10.33 -8.45
CA ARG A 157 15.37 -10.84 -9.53
C ARG A 157 15.54 -12.36 -9.46
N VAL A 158 15.55 -12.92 -8.24
CA VAL A 158 15.68 -14.38 -8.03
C VAL A 158 14.43 -15.11 -8.48
N LYS A 159 13.26 -14.56 -8.25
CA LYS A 159 11.98 -15.16 -8.65
C LYS A 159 11.44 -14.65 -9.98
N ASP A 160 12.09 -13.63 -10.54
CA ASP A 160 11.68 -12.98 -11.77
C ASP A 160 10.19 -12.56 -11.74
N ARG A 161 9.81 -11.85 -10.66
CA ARG A 161 8.42 -11.46 -10.41
C ARG A 161 8.32 -10.04 -9.88
N VAL A 162 7.29 -9.34 -10.30
CA VAL A 162 6.89 -8.11 -9.60
C VAL A 162 6.31 -8.49 -8.26
N VAL A 163 6.70 -7.77 -7.21
CA VAL A 163 6.32 -8.05 -5.83
C VAL A 163 5.44 -6.93 -5.29
N ILE A 164 4.26 -7.31 -4.82
CA ILE A 164 3.24 -6.43 -4.26
C ILE A 164 3.20 -6.66 -2.75
N PRO A 165 3.58 -5.69 -1.92
CA PRO A 165 3.48 -5.81 -0.46
C PRO A 165 2.03 -5.69 -0.01
N VAL A 166 1.64 -6.47 1.00
CA VAL A 166 0.32 -6.41 1.63
C VAL A 166 0.46 -6.02 3.09
N ARG A 167 -0.22 -4.95 3.48
CA ARG A 167 -0.17 -4.41 4.83
C ARG A 167 -1.51 -4.59 5.56
N ALA A 168 -1.43 -4.87 6.85
CA ALA A 168 -2.58 -4.89 7.75
C ALA A 168 -3.06 -3.47 8.07
N GLN A 169 -4.17 -3.37 8.81
CA GLN A 169 -4.76 -2.08 9.21
C GLN A 169 -3.82 -1.18 10.02
N ASP A 170 -2.87 -1.77 10.76
CA ASP A 170 -1.87 -1.07 11.56
C ASP A 170 -0.57 -0.76 10.78
N TYR A 171 -0.64 -0.86 9.44
CA TYR A 171 0.48 -0.68 8.50
C TYR A 171 1.57 -1.75 8.56
N LYS A 172 1.45 -2.75 9.44
CA LYS A 172 2.39 -3.87 9.46
C LYS A 172 2.31 -4.64 8.16
N LEU A 173 3.47 -4.97 7.63
CA LEU A 173 3.57 -5.86 6.50
C LEU A 173 3.19 -7.28 6.93
N VAL A 174 2.19 -7.86 6.26
CA VAL A 174 1.65 -9.19 6.61
C VAL A 174 1.85 -10.22 5.51
N GLY A 175 2.25 -9.76 4.32
CA GLY A 175 2.51 -10.67 3.23
C GLY A 175 2.97 -9.96 1.96
N PHE A 176 3.29 -10.79 0.97
CA PHE A 176 3.68 -10.38 -0.37
C PHE A 176 2.98 -11.23 -1.42
N ILE A 177 2.75 -10.62 -2.57
CA ILE A 177 2.24 -11.28 -3.75
C ILE A 177 3.28 -11.09 -4.85
N GLY A 178 3.87 -12.20 -5.31
CA GLY A 178 4.74 -12.23 -6.48
C GLY A 178 3.88 -12.46 -7.72
N ARG A 179 3.77 -11.48 -8.60
CA ARG A 179 3.05 -11.60 -9.86
C ARG A 179 4.01 -11.99 -10.98
N ALA A 180 3.63 -13.01 -11.76
CA ALA A 180 4.32 -13.38 -12.98
C ALA A 180 4.35 -12.22 -13.98
N ILE A 181 5.48 -12.01 -14.62
CA ILE A 181 5.67 -11.01 -15.66
C ILE A 181 5.70 -11.63 -17.06
N HIS A 182 5.98 -12.93 -17.16
CA HIS A 182 5.94 -13.68 -18.39
C HIS A 182 4.72 -14.62 -18.43
N GLU A 183 4.19 -14.86 -19.61
CA GLU A 183 2.97 -15.70 -19.78
C GLU A 183 3.20 -17.15 -19.37
N GLU A 184 4.42 -17.66 -19.54
CA GLU A 184 4.81 -19.04 -19.22
C GLU A 184 5.08 -19.27 -17.73
N GLN A 185 5.12 -18.19 -16.92
CA GLN A 185 5.39 -18.30 -15.48
C GLN A 185 4.16 -18.81 -14.72
N GLU A 186 4.24 -20.01 -14.20
CA GLU A 186 3.24 -20.59 -13.31
C GLU A 186 3.78 -20.73 -11.87
N PRO A 187 2.94 -20.57 -10.85
CA PRO A 187 1.60 -20.00 -10.91
C PRO A 187 1.65 -18.48 -11.20
N ARG A 188 0.61 -17.94 -11.80
CA ARG A 188 0.51 -16.50 -12.12
C ARG A 188 0.69 -15.60 -10.88
N TYR A 189 0.24 -16.06 -9.74
CA TYR A 189 0.41 -15.41 -8.44
C TYR A 189 1.08 -16.36 -7.45
N LEU A 190 2.19 -15.94 -6.88
CA LEU A 190 2.94 -16.64 -5.86
C LEU A 190 2.86 -15.84 -4.55
N TYR A 191 2.58 -16.51 -3.45
CA TYR A 191 2.46 -15.89 -2.13
C TYR A 191 3.63 -16.33 -1.24
N ASN A 192 4.06 -15.46 -0.33
CA ASN A 192 5.04 -15.88 0.65
C ASN A 192 4.42 -16.86 1.67
N LYS A 193 5.26 -17.71 2.22
CA LYS A 193 4.85 -18.70 3.22
C LYS A 193 4.19 -18.06 4.43
N GLY A 194 3.07 -18.65 4.84
CA GLY A 194 2.33 -18.18 6.00
C GLY A 194 1.44 -16.96 5.76
N PHE A 195 1.46 -16.35 4.59
CA PHE A 195 0.55 -15.25 4.29
C PHE A 195 -0.90 -15.76 4.21
N LYS A 196 -1.74 -15.20 5.08
CA LYS A 196 -3.17 -15.52 5.16
C LYS A 196 -3.98 -14.41 4.50
N ARG A 197 -4.09 -14.45 3.16
CA ARG A 197 -4.87 -13.46 2.39
C ARG A 197 -6.32 -13.30 2.88
N ALA A 198 -6.91 -14.37 3.43
CA ALA A 198 -8.26 -14.34 3.99
C ALA A 198 -8.41 -13.48 5.25
N ASP A 199 -7.31 -13.06 5.88
CA ASP A 199 -7.33 -12.28 7.11
C ASP A 199 -7.10 -10.78 6.87
N VAL A 200 -6.95 -10.36 5.61
CA VAL A 200 -6.62 -8.97 5.25
C VAL A 200 -7.40 -8.53 4.01
N LEU A 201 -7.60 -7.23 3.88
CA LEU A 201 -7.98 -6.58 2.62
C LEU A 201 -6.78 -5.78 2.13
N PHE A 202 -6.42 -5.92 0.86
CA PHE A 202 -5.37 -5.11 0.24
C PHE A 202 -5.74 -3.62 0.31
N ASN A 203 -4.79 -2.77 0.61
CA ASN A 203 -4.95 -1.32 0.80
C ASN A 203 -5.81 -0.89 1.99
N ILE A 204 -6.20 -1.79 2.89
CA ILE A 204 -7.05 -1.46 4.06
C ILE A 204 -6.41 -0.40 4.96
N GLN A 205 -5.07 -0.40 5.10
CA GLN A 205 -4.35 0.56 5.92
C GLN A 205 -4.58 2.01 5.49
N ASN A 206 -4.82 2.24 4.21
CA ASN A 206 -5.10 3.56 3.64
C ASN A 206 -6.60 3.82 3.52
N ALA A 207 -7.39 2.82 3.11
CA ALA A 207 -8.82 2.95 2.85
C ALA A 207 -9.64 3.18 4.12
N LYS A 208 -9.26 2.61 5.26
CA LYS A 208 -10.02 2.68 6.54
C LYS A 208 -10.24 4.07 7.12
N LYS A 209 -9.60 5.11 6.58
CA LYS A 209 -9.80 6.51 6.98
C LYS A 209 -11.01 7.17 6.31
N TYR A 210 -11.65 6.47 5.40
CA TYR A 210 -12.86 6.91 4.71
C TYR A 210 -14.07 6.19 5.28
N GLU A 211 -15.24 6.80 5.21
CA GLU A 211 -16.51 6.22 5.65
C GLU A 211 -17.02 5.17 4.67
N SER A 212 -16.64 5.27 3.39
CA SER A 212 -17.02 4.33 2.34
C SER A 212 -15.80 3.63 1.74
N CYS A 213 -15.97 2.42 1.23
CA CYS A 213 -14.95 1.74 0.45
C CYS A 213 -15.50 1.19 -0.88
N ILE A 214 -14.58 1.05 -1.85
CA ILE A 214 -14.83 0.30 -3.09
C ILE A 214 -14.13 -1.05 -2.92
N VAL A 215 -14.89 -2.15 -3.11
CA VAL A 215 -14.37 -3.52 -2.97
C VAL A 215 -14.21 -4.13 -4.35
N VAL A 216 -13.01 -4.64 -4.64
CA VAL A 216 -12.65 -5.36 -5.88
C VAL A 216 -11.96 -6.69 -5.57
N GLU A 217 -11.74 -7.51 -6.60
CA GLU A 217 -11.11 -8.82 -6.42
C GLU A 217 -9.59 -8.76 -6.37
N GLY A 218 -8.97 -8.11 -7.34
CA GLY A 218 -7.54 -8.13 -7.57
C GLY A 218 -6.80 -6.92 -7.01
N SER A 219 -5.52 -7.11 -6.68
CA SER A 219 -4.66 -6.00 -6.25
C SER A 219 -4.40 -5.01 -7.39
N VAL A 220 -4.34 -5.48 -8.64
CA VAL A 220 -4.15 -4.61 -9.82
C VAL A 220 -5.39 -3.75 -10.05
N ASP A 221 -6.59 -4.31 -9.90
CA ASP A 221 -7.85 -3.57 -10.00
C ASP A 221 -7.91 -2.46 -8.95
N ALA A 222 -7.50 -2.78 -7.72
CA ALA A 222 -7.40 -1.77 -6.67
C ALA A 222 -6.41 -0.65 -7.00
N MET A 223 -5.27 -0.97 -7.62
CA MET A 223 -4.31 0.05 -8.06
C MET A 223 -4.88 0.93 -9.17
N MET A 224 -5.60 0.36 -10.16
CA MET A 224 -6.23 1.10 -11.25
C MET A 224 -7.31 2.04 -10.72
N ILE A 225 -8.16 1.58 -9.81
CA ILE A 225 -9.20 2.40 -9.18
C ILE A 225 -8.59 3.51 -8.31
N HIS A 226 -7.53 3.19 -7.56
CA HIS A 226 -6.78 4.20 -6.82
C HIS A 226 -6.23 5.30 -7.74
N GLN A 227 -5.62 4.91 -8.86
CA GLN A 227 -5.09 5.83 -9.87
C GLN A 227 -6.18 6.69 -10.51
N ALA A 228 -7.39 6.14 -10.68
CA ALA A 228 -8.55 6.86 -11.17
C ALA A 228 -9.11 7.90 -10.16
N GLY A 229 -8.51 8.04 -8.98
CA GLY A 229 -8.88 9.05 -7.98
C GLY A 229 -9.72 8.52 -6.80
N PHE A 230 -9.87 7.21 -6.66
CA PHE A 230 -10.62 6.59 -5.56
C PHE A 230 -9.69 5.89 -4.55
N PRO A 231 -9.08 6.63 -3.61
CA PRO A 231 -8.11 6.08 -2.66
C PRO A 231 -8.73 5.17 -1.59
N ASN A 232 -10.05 5.12 -1.50
CA ASN A 232 -10.82 4.29 -0.58
C ASN A 232 -11.11 2.87 -1.14
N VAL A 233 -10.34 2.42 -2.13
CA VAL A 233 -10.47 1.08 -2.69
C VAL A 233 -9.74 0.04 -1.85
N VAL A 234 -10.34 -1.16 -1.73
CA VAL A 234 -9.74 -2.35 -1.12
C VAL A 234 -9.94 -3.58 -2.02
N SER A 235 -9.05 -4.57 -1.92
CA SER A 235 -9.22 -5.84 -2.64
C SER A 235 -9.28 -7.02 -1.67
N THR A 236 -10.11 -8.01 -2.01
CA THR A 236 -10.23 -9.31 -1.32
C THR A 236 -9.07 -10.25 -1.60
N LEU A 237 -8.22 -9.92 -2.59
CA LEU A 237 -7.12 -10.76 -3.08
C LEU A 237 -7.60 -12.11 -3.63
N GLY A 238 -8.76 -12.13 -4.25
CA GLY A 238 -9.39 -13.28 -4.93
C GLY A 238 -10.90 -13.16 -4.98
N ALA A 239 -11.52 -14.02 -5.77
CA ALA A 239 -12.96 -14.00 -6.06
C ALA A 239 -13.87 -14.48 -4.90
N GLN A 240 -13.35 -14.70 -3.72
CA GLN A 240 -14.13 -15.10 -2.54
C GLN A 240 -13.84 -14.15 -1.37
N VAL A 241 -14.89 -13.67 -0.74
CA VAL A 241 -14.78 -12.88 0.49
C VAL A 241 -14.80 -13.81 1.71
N SER A 242 -13.84 -13.66 2.61
CA SER A 242 -13.79 -14.43 3.84
C SER A 242 -14.60 -13.79 4.96
N SER A 243 -14.97 -14.59 5.97
CA SER A 243 -15.65 -14.08 7.18
C SER A 243 -14.81 -13.02 7.93
N ASN A 244 -13.47 -13.09 7.86
CA ASN A 244 -12.61 -12.09 8.49
C ASN A 244 -12.57 -10.82 7.68
N GLN A 245 -12.53 -10.89 6.35
CA GLN A 245 -12.64 -9.73 5.47
C GLN A 245 -14.00 -9.03 5.63
N VAL A 246 -15.09 -9.78 5.73
CA VAL A 246 -16.44 -9.23 6.04
C VAL A 246 -16.44 -8.48 7.37
N LYS A 247 -15.82 -9.04 8.43
CA LYS A 247 -15.70 -8.34 9.73
C LYS A 247 -14.92 -7.02 9.59
N ILE A 248 -13.89 -6.99 8.76
CA ILE A 248 -13.11 -5.76 8.49
C ILE A 248 -14.00 -4.74 7.78
N LEU A 249 -14.70 -5.13 6.71
CA LEU A 249 -15.62 -4.27 5.96
C LEU A 249 -16.67 -3.66 6.89
N LYS A 250 -17.38 -4.50 7.66
CA LYS A 250 -18.45 -4.04 8.59
C LYS A 250 -17.93 -3.11 9.68
N ARG A 251 -16.71 -3.30 10.16
CA ARG A 251 -16.13 -2.49 11.23
C ARG A 251 -15.60 -1.15 10.75
N CYS A 252 -15.02 -1.13 9.55
CA CYS A 252 -14.26 0.02 9.07
C CYS A 252 -15.07 0.98 8.20
N PHE A 253 -16.19 0.53 7.63
CA PHE A 253 -16.92 1.33 6.65
C PHE A 253 -18.42 1.35 6.94
N ASP A 254 -19.05 2.47 6.68
CA ASP A 254 -20.50 2.62 6.76
C ASP A 254 -21.18 2.30 5.44
N SER A 255 -20.51 2.57 4.34
CA SER A 255 -20.98 2.30 2.99
C SER A 255 -19.97 1.46 2.19
N ILE A 256 -20.47 0.49 1.43
CA ILE A 256 -19.67 -0.45 0.63
C ILE A 256 -20.11 -0.37 -0.82
N ILE A 257 -19.18 -0.06 -1.72
CA ILE A 257 -19.39 -0.03 -3.16
C ILE A 257 -18.72 -1.27 -3.74
N ILE A 258 -19.48 -2.17 -4.33
CA ILE A 258 -18.95 -3.43 -4.89
C ILE A 258 -18.72 -3.23 -6.38
N PHE A 259 -17.48 -3.42 -6.81
CA PHE A 259 -17.08 -3.40 -8.21
C PHE A 259 -16.41 -4.75 -8.53
N SER A 260 -17.22 -5.75 -8.78
CA SER A 260 -16.79 -7.12 -9.10
C SER A 260 -16.44 -7.28 -10.57
N ASP A 261 -15.68 -8.34 -10.87
CA ASP A 261 -15.44 -8.77 -12.25
C ASP A 261 -16.75 -9.18 -12.94
N ASN A 262 -16.77 -9.10 -14.27
CA ASN A 262 -17.93 -9.46 -15.11
C ASN A 262 -17.94 -10.97 -15.43
N ASP A 263 -17.70 -11.81 -14.43
CA ASP A 263 -17.79 -13.27 -14.58
C ASP A 263 -18.57 -13.90 -13.40
N ASP A 264 -18.83 -15.20 -13.48
CA ASP A 264 -19.61 -15.92 -12.47
C ASP A 264 -19.00 -15.82 -11.06
N ALA A 265 -17.68 -15.79 -10.97
CA ALA A 265 -16.98 -15.69 -9.70
C ALA A 265 -17.14 -14.29 -9.07
N GLY A 266 -17.06 -13.23 -9.89
CA GLY A 266 -17.32 -11.86 -9.45
C GLY A 266 -18.77 -11.63 -9.02
N ILE A 267 -19.73 -12.22 -9.76
CA ILE A 267 -21.14 -12.19 -9.38
C ILE A 267 -21.35 -12.88 -8.02
N ALA A 268 -20.77 -14.05 -7.81
CA ALA A 268 -20.85 -14.77 -6.54
C ALA A 268 -20.24 -13.96 -5.38
N MET A 269 -19.06 -13.35 -5.57
CA MET A 269 -18.43 -12.49 -4.56
C MET A 269 -19.31 -11.28 -4.22
N ARG A 270 -19.91 -10.64 -5.23
CA ARG A 270 -20.84 -9.52 -5.03
C ARG A 270 -22.01 -9.95 -4.15
N ASP A 271 -22.67 -11.05 -4.51
CA ASP A 271 -23.85 -11.55 -3.81
C ASP A 271 -23.50 -11.96 -2.36
N ASP A 272 -22.33 -12.58 -2.13
CA ASP A 272 -21.81 -12.89 -0.79
C ASP A 272 -21.61 -11.62 0.04
N ILE A 273 -21.03 -10.55 -0.53
CA ILE A 273 -20.82 -9.30 0.19
C ILE A 273 -22.15 -8.64 0.55
N ILE A 274 -23.12 -8.64 -0.37
CA ILE A 274 -24.47 -8.11 -0.13
C ILE A 274 -25.12 -8.83 1.05
N ASP A 275 -25.08 -10.17 1.03
CA ASP A 275 -25.71 -10.99 2.08
C ASP A 275 -25.00 -10.85 3.43
N LEU A 276 -23.69 -10.92 3.44
CA LEU A 276 -22.91 -10.93 4.68
C LEU A 276 -22.72 -9.56 5.31
N CYS A 277 -22.82 -8.47 4.50
CA CYS A 277 -22.69 -7.10 4.98
C CYS A 277 -24.05 -6.41 5.22
N ARG A 278 -25.15 -7.14 5.33
CA ARG A 278 -26.47 -6.57 5.67
C ARG A 278 -26.40 -5.64 6.87
N GLY A 279 -27.07 -4.51 6.78
CA GLY A 279 -27.03 -3.42 7.77
C GLY A 279 -25.98 -2.34 7.48
N LYS A 280 -25.30 -2.45 6.35
CA LYS A 280 -24.48 -1.38 5.76
C LYS A 280 -25.18 -0.85 4.50
N GLU A 281 -24.89 0.39 4.12
CA GLU A 281 -25.26 0.90 2.81
C GLU A 281 -24.45 0.21 1.73
N ILE A 282 -25.09 -0.45 0.79
CA ILE A 282 -24.43 -1.21 -0.27
C ILE A 282 -24.82 -0.65 -1.62
N TYR A 283 -23.80 -0.40 -2.43
CA TYR A 283 -23.90 -0.01 -3.82
C TYR A 283 -23.21 -1.03 -4.71
N THR A 284 -23.73 -1.23 -5.90
CA THR A 284 -23.08 -2.05 -6.94
C THR A 284 -22.71 -1.19 -8.13
N VAL A 285 -21.56 -1.49 -8.73
CA VAL A 285 -21.11 -0.90 -9.97
C VAL A 285 -21.45 -1.87 -11.11
N GLU A 286 -22.22 -1.42 -12.07
CA GLU A 286 -22.48 -2.16 -13.30
C GLU A 286 -21.39 -1.83 -14.33
N ASN A 287 -20.64 -2.85 -14.71
CA ASN A 287 -19.62 -2.72 -15.73
C ASN A 287 -20.20 -2.92 -17.14
N ASN A 288 -20.71 -1.84 -17.71
CA ASN A 288 -21.30 -1.83 -19.06
C ASN A 288 -20.27 -1.52 -20.17
N THR A 289 -18.97 -1.54 -19.86
CA THR A 289 -17.90 -1.20 -20.83
C THR A 289 -17.56 -2.33 -21.79
N GLY A 290 -18.03 -3.54 -21.51
CA GLY A 290 -17.62 -4.76 -22.23
C GLY A 290 -16.24 -5.30 -21.83
N LEU A 291 -15.53 -4.64 -20.91
CA LEU A 291 -14.26 -5.09 -20.37
C LEU A 291 -14.51 -6.05 -19.20
N LYS A 292 -13.54 -6.95 -18.94
CA LYS A 292 -13.71 -7.99 -17.92
C LYS A 292 -13.69 -7.43 -16.51
N ASP A 293 -12.71 -6.60 -16.20
CA ASP A 293 -12.36 -6.14 -14.85
C ASP A 293 -11.87 -4.68 -14.87
N PRO A 294 -11.81 -3.99 -13.73
CA PRO A 294 -11.27 -2.63 -13.63
C PRO A 294 -9.81 -2.51 -14.09
N GLY A 295 -9.04 -3.61 -14.01
CA GLY A 295 -7.65 -3.68 -14.45
C GLY A 295 -7.46 -3.51 -15.96
N ALA A 296 -8.54 -3.63 -16.74
CA ALA A 296 -8.55 -3.43 -18.19
C ALA A 296 -9.11 -2.05 -18.60
N MET A 297 -9.57 -1.22 -17.64
CA MET A 297 -10.22 0.06 -17.89
C MET A 297 -9.25 1.24 -17.82
N THR A 298 -9.58 2.29 -18.56
CA THR A 298 -8.95 3.61 -18.37
C THR A 298 -9.50 4.29 -17.12
N SER A 299 -8.77 5.26 -16.56
CA SER A 299 -9.23 6.06 -15.40
C SER A 299 -10.56 6.75 -15.65
N ILE A 300 -10.83 7.22 -16.88
CA ILE A 300 -12.09 7.86 -17.25
C ILE A 300 -13.26 6.87 -17.17
N GLN A 301 -13.09 5.67 -17.74
CA GLN A 301 -14.10 4.61 -17.70
C GLN A 301 -14.39 4.18 -16.26
N ILE A 302 -13.35 4.03 -15.42
CA ILE A 302 -13.52 3.72 -14.00
C ILE A 302 -14.35 4.81 -13.29
N GLN A 303 -14.02 6.09 -13.54
CA GLN A 303 -14.77 7.21 -12.96
C GLN A 303 -16.22 7.22 -13.38
N GLU A 304 -16.51 7.00 -14.67
CA GLU A 304 -17.87 6.96 -15.21
C GLU A 304 -18.71 5.85 -14.54
N VAL A 305 -18.20 4.62 -14.49
CA VAL A 305 -18.98 3.50 -13.94
C VAL A 305 -19.16 3.61 -12.41
N ILE A 306 -18.15 4.08 -11.67
CA ILE A 306 -18.27 4.27 -10.21
C ILE A 306 -19.25 5.40 -9.88
N ASN A 307 -19.26 6.48 -10.66
CA ASN A 307 -20.19 7.59 -10.45
C ASN A 307 -21.64 7.20 -10.75
N ASN A 308 -21.85 6.21 -11.61
CA ASN A 308 -23.16 5.66 -11.97
C ASN A 308 -23.57 4.43 -11.13
N LYS A 309 -22.90 4.18 -9.99
CA LYS A 309 -23.24 3.08 -9.09
C LYS A 309 -24.68 3.11 -8.64
N THR A 310 -25.27 1.93 -8.48
CA THR A 310 -26.67 1.75 -8.07
C THR A 310 -26.74 1.38 -6.59
N HIS A 311 -27.65 2.02 -5.84
CA HIS A 311 -27.93 1.62 -4.47
C HIS A 311 -28.67 0.28 -4.46
N THR A 312 -28.18 -0.66 -3.68
CA THR A 312 -28.68 -2.04 -3.65
C THR A 312 -29.49 -2.31 -2.38
N ILE A 313 -28.96 -1.95 -1.23
CA ILE A 313 -29.63 -2.03 0.09
C ILE A 313 -29.10 -0.97 1.04
#